data_2f72357e4294337fbe29bc987f661d9e
#
_entry.id   2f72357e4294337fbe29bc987f661d9e
#
_cell.length_a   1.000
_cell.length_b   1.000
_cell.length_c   1.000
_cell.angle_alpha   90.00
_cell.angle_beta   90.00
_cell.angle_gamma   90.00
#
_symmetry.space_group_name_H-M   'P 1'
#
loop_
_entity.id
_entity.type
_entity.pdbx_description
1 polymer ?
#
loop_
_entity_poly.entity_id
_entity_poly.type
_entity_poly.pdbx_seq_one_letter_code
_entity_poly.pdbx_strand_id
1 'polypeptide(L)'
;MAKKIKVTVVRPTKPLLLGDFGKVLFITKEEDKPYKKYTKLDDVKTDFGANSKMYKGVETFLSQEDSDGNAIQPDVWYCTSKATPNEEFLDSLPTGDFYGVVVDFYDEEFTKTLAKWLTRNVKFAVVANSTAENNNLKESVRIYFMAGKAEGGNLDIFGLPAYTFAQGINGRWSDRRILGVDPSAKTLTEESNNEKGNINYTRSFVGYNAVTSGSWC
;
A
#
# COMPACT_ATOMS: atom_id res chain seq x y z
N MET A 1 -18.16 37.14 39.80
CA MET A 1 -16.99 37.06 38.90
C MET A 1 -16.97 35.70 38.25
N ALA A 2 -17.16 35.64 36.93
CA ALA A 2 -17.14 34.38 36.19
C ALA A 2 -15.68 33.96 35.92
N LYS A 3 -15.28 32.77 36.38
CA LYS A 3 -13.97 32.20 36.09
C LYS A 3 -13.91 31.80 34.59
N LYS A 4 -13.05 32.46 33.83
CA LYS A 4 -12.75 32.04 32.44
C LYS A 4 -11.86 30.79 32.49
N ILE A 5 -12.38 29.69 32.00
CA ILE A 5 -11.59 28.46 31.80
C ILE A 5 -10.87 28.59 30.42
N LYS A 6 -9.54 28.62 30.46
CA LYS A 6 -8.72 28.60 29.25
C LYS A 6 -8.32 27.15 28.98
N VAL A 7 -8.90 26.52 27.94
CA VAL A 7 -8.50 25.20 27.48
C VAL A 7 -7.44 25.39 26.41
N THR A 8 -6.21 24.96 26.69
CA THR A 8 -5.15 24.92 25.70
C THR A 8 -5.03 23.48 25.17
N VAL A 9 -5.47 23.24 23.96
CA VAL A 9 -5.29 21.94 23.28
C VAL A 9 -3.92 21.95 22.65
N VAL A 10 -2.96 21.27 23.25
CA VAL A 10 -1.66 21.00 22.64
C VAL A 10 -1.83 19.71 21.84
N ARG A 11 -1.92 19.82 20.52
CA ARG A 11 -1.75 18.66 19.62
C ARG A 11 -0.26 18.51 19.36
N PRO A 12 0.40 17.43 19.81
CA PRO A 12 1.75 17.13 19.38
C PRO A 12 1.67 16.74 17.89
N THR A 13 1.87 17.70 17.01
CA THR A 13 2.11 17.44 15.60
C THR A 13 3.55 16.95 15.49
N LYS A 14 3.73 15.64 15.29
CA LYS A 14 5.01 15.15 14.78
C LYS A 14 5.22 15.86 13.44
N PRO A 15 6.32 16.61 13.24
CA PRO A 15 6.55 17.25 11.94
C PRO A 15 6.58 16.16 10.88
N LEU A 16 5.77 16.30 9.83
CA LEU A 16 5.93 15.51 8.62
C LEU A 16 7.30 15.87 8.05
N LEU A 17 8.23 14.93 8.11
CA LEU A 17 9.50 15.08 7.43
C LEU A 17 9.21 14.95 5.94
N LEU A 18 9.24 16.06 5.20
CA LEU A 18 9.02 16.10 3.75
C LEU A 18 9.95 15.12 2.98
N GLY A 19 11.07 14.72 3.59
CA GLY A 19 12.00 13.74 3.03
C GLY A 19 11.47 12.30 2.94
N ASP A 20 10.34 11.97 3.55
CA ASP A 20 9.77 10.62 3.54
C ASP A 20 8.76 10.42 2.39
N PHE A 21 8.23 11.53 1.83
CA PHE A 21 7.35 11.48 0.67
C PHE A 21 8.09 10.92 -0.55
N GLY A 22 7.40 10.08 -1.31
CA GLY A 22 7.99 9.42 -2.47
C GLY A 22 8.66 8.08 -2.16
N LYS A 23 8.74 7.68 -0.88
CA LYS A 23 9.39 6.44 -0.46
C LYS A 23 8.38 5.42 0.04
N VAL A 24 8.53 4.18 -0.40
CA VAL A 24 7.59 3.09 -0.17
C VAL A 24 8.29 1.93 0.53
N LEU A 25 7.61 1.34 1.50
CA LEU A 25 7.98 0.06 2.10
C LEU A 25 7.04 -1.04 1.59
N PHE A 26 7.60 -2.10 1.07
CA PHE A 26 6.89 -3.33 0.71
C PHE A 26 7.06 -4.38 1.80
N ILE A 27 5.94 -4.96 2.24
CA ILE A 27 5.87 -6.03 3.25
C ILE A 27 5.17 -7.23 2.63
N THR A 28 5.84 -8.37 2.58
CA THR A 28 5.27 -9.65 2.15
C THR A 28 5.23 -10.67 3.29
N LYS A 29 4.39 -11.70 3.14
CA LYS A 29 4.28 -12.81 4.09
C LYS A 29 4.91 -14.06 3.47
N GLU A 30 6.22 -14.00 3.25
CA GLU A 30 7.05 -15.08 2.74
C GLU A 30 8.10 -15.49 3.81
N GLU A 31 9.24 -16.00 3.39
CA GLU A 31 10.37 -16.25 4.27
C GLU A 31 10.84 -14.97 4.98
N ASP A 32 11.27 -15.09 6.23
CA ASP A 32 11.76 -13.94 6.99
C ASP A 32 12.97 -13.29 6.33
N LYS A 33 12.81 -12.03 5.92
CA LYS A 33 13.87 -11.19 5.36
C LYS A 33 13.93 -9.85 6.09
N PRO A 34 15.11 -9.40 6.50
CA PRO A 34 15.25 -8.16 7.25
C PRO A 34 14.82 -6.95 6.41
N TYR A 35 14.44 -5.88 7.11
CA TYR A 35 14.24 -4.58 6.49
C TYR A 35 15.52 -4.13 5.78
N LYS A 36 15.40 -3.77 4.49
CA LYS A 36 16.54 -3.33 3.69
C LYS A 36 16.11 -2.29 2.66
N LYS A 37 16.99 -1.32 2.43
CA LYS A 37 16.89 -0.30 1.39
C LYS A 37 17.38 -0.84 0.05
N TYR A 38 16.66 -0.53 -1.04
CA TYR A 38 17.01 -0.90 -2.40
C TYR A 38 17.01 0.32 -3.33
N THR A 39 17.86 0.25 -4.35
CA THR A 39 17.96 1.21 -5.45
C THR A 39 18.03 0.50 -6.81
N LYS A 40 18.13 -0.85 -6.80
CA LYS A 40 18.19 -1.69 -8.00
C LYS A 40 17.31 -2.92 -7.83
N LEU A 41 16.57 -3.25 -8.87
CA LEU A 41 15.69 -4.42 -8.89
C LEU A 41 16.48 -5.75 -8.77
N ASP A 42 17.68 -5.81 -9.33
CA ASP A 42 18.54 -7.00 -9.27
C ASP A 42 18.96 -7.36 -7.83
N ASP A 43 19.10 -6.37 -6.95
CA ASP A 43 19.39 -6.61 -5.54
C ASP A 43 18.19 -7.26 -4.82
N VAL A 44 16.95 -6.85 -5.18
CA VAL A 44 15.71 -7.50 -4.69
C VAL A 44 15.63 -8.94 -5.19
N LYS A 45 15.98 -9.17 -6.47
CA LYS A 45 16.03 -10.52 -7.06
C LYS A 45 17.03 -11.42 -6.32
N THR A 46 18.17 -10.88 -5.94
CA THR A 46 19.21 -11.62 -5.22
C THR A 46 18.75 -12.02 -3.83
N ASP A 47 18.09 -11.11 -3.10
CA ASP A 47 17.70 -11.32 -1.70
C ASP A 47 16.42 -12.17 -1.57
N PHE A 48 15.45 -12.01 -2.48
CA PHE A 48 14.13 -12.65 -2.40
C PHE A 48 13.95 -13.79 -3.43
N GLY A 49 14.72 -13.81 -4.50
CA GLY A 49 14.57 -14.76 -5.62
C GLY A 49 13.61 -14.25 -6.70
N ALA A 50 13.85 -14.67 -7.95
CA ALA A 50 13.10 -14.22 -9.13
C ALA A 50 11.61 -14.62 -9.12
N ASN A 51 11.25 -15.66 -8.38
CA ASN A 51 9.87 -16.17 -8.31
C ASN A 51 9.09 -15.64 -7.09
N SER A 52 9.73 -14.89 -6.19
CA SER A 52 9.09 -14.33 -5.01
C SER A 52 8.01 -13.30 -5.37
N LYS A 53 7.01 -13.16 -4.52
CA LYS A 53 6.00 -12.09 -4.64
C LYS A 53 6.64 -10.72 -4.53
N MET A 54 7.63 -10.59 -3.62
CA MET A 54 8.38 -9.34 -3.45
C MET A 54 9.05 -8.90 -4.75
N TYR A 55 9.82 -9.77 -5.41
CA TYR A 55 10.51 -9.40 -6.66
C TYR A 55 9.51 -9.01 -7.75
N LYS A 56 8.49 -9.84 -8.01
CA LYS A 56 7.47 -9.56 -9.02
C LYS A 56 6.67 -8.29 -8.71
N GLY A 57 6.38 -8.07 -7.44
CA GLY A 57 5.69 -6.86 -6.99
C GLY A 57 6.51 -5.60 -7.22
N VAL A 58 7.78 -5.60 -6.84
CA VAL A 58 8.69 -4.45 -7.08
C VAL A 58 8.94 -4.25 -8.58
N GLU A 59 9.07 -5.31 -9.37
CA GLU A 59 9.15 -5.23 -10.83
C GLU A 59 7.91 -4.53 -11.40
N THR A 60 6.70 -4.91 -10.96
CA THR A 60 5.45 -4.25 -11.35
C THR A 60 5.43 -2.77 -10.92
N PHE A 61 5.87 -2.45 -9.70
CA PHE A 61 5.97 -1.08 -9.22
C PHE A 61 6.87 -0.21 -10.10
N LEU A 62 8.02 -0.73 -10.50
CA LEU A 62 9.01 -0.02 -11.31
C LEU A 62 8.66 0.04 -12.80
N SER A 63 7.72 -0.78 -13.26
CA SER A 63 7.25 -0.79 -14.66
C SER A 63 6.16 0.23 -14.96
N GLN A 64 5.72 1.01 -13.96
CA GLN A 64 4.65 1.99 -14.16
C GLN A 64 5.15 3.25 -14.85
N GLU A 65 4.26 3.88 -15.63
CA GLU A 65 4.54 5.08 -16.43
C GLU A 65 3.55 6.19 -16.06
N ASP A 66 3.98 7.43 -16.17
CA ASP A 66 3.12 8.60 -16.03
C ASP A 66 2.21 8.80 -17.27
N SER A 67 1.43 9.88 -17.29
CA SER A 67 0.54 10.20 -18.42
C SER A 67 1.27 10.47 -19.75
N ASP A 68 2.56 10.77 -19.68
CA ASP A 68 3.39 11.12 -20.83
C ASP A 68 4.24 9.91 -21.29
N GLY A 69 4.08 8.75 -20.63
CA GLY A 69 4.82 7.53 -20.94
C GLY A 69 6.22 7.47 -20.33
N ASN A 70 6.53 8.35 -19.39
CA ASN A 70 7.81 8.29 -18.68
C ASN A 70 7.72 7.35 -17.49
N ALA A 71 8.78 6.57 -17.26
CA ALA A 71 8.83 5.65 -16.14
C ALA A 71 8.74 6.38 -14.80
N ILE A 72 7.83 5.90 -13.93
CA ILE A 72 7.73 6.38 -12.54
C ILE A 72 8.73 5.58 -11.71
N GLN A 73 9.94 6.12 -11.53
CA GLN A 73 11.00 5.44 -10.79
C GLN A 73 11.39 6.27 -9.57
N PRO A 74 11.10 5.80 -8.35
CA PRO A 74 11.65 6.39 -7.15
C PRO A 74 13.15 6.05 -7.05
N ASP A 75 13.93 6.96 -6.49
CA ASP A 75 15.37 6.75 -6.25
C ASP A 75 15.64 5.60 -5.28
N VAL A 76 14.67 5.31 -4.42
CA VAL A 76 14.81 4.35 -3.33
C VAL A 76 13.48 3.78 -2.88
N TRP A 77 13.48 2.50 -2.55
CA TRP A 77 12.38 1.81 -1.88
C TRP A 77 12.91 0.85 -0.82
N TYR A 78 12.02 0.32 -0.03
CA TYR A 78 12.35 -0.57 1.08
C TYR A 78 11.56 -1.85 0.97
N CYS A 79 12.17 -2.97 1.32
CA CYS A 79 11.52 -4.28 1.32
C CYS A 79 11.81 -5.01 2.62
N THR A 80 10.82 -5.76 3.09
CA THR A 80 10.95 -6.70 4.19
C THR A 80 9.91 -7.81 4.04
N SER A 81 10.19 -8.98 4.59
CA SER A 81 9.24 -10.07 4.64
C SER A 81 9.23 -10.70 6.03
N LYS A 82 8.04 -11.08 6.49
CA LYS A 82 7.85 -11.73 7.79
C LYS A 82 6.78 -12.81 7.69
N ALA A 83 7.14 -14.06 7.94
CA ALA A 83 6.21 -15.19 7.86
C ALA A 83 5.04 -15.04 8.84
N THR A 84 5.29 -14.51 10.03
CA THR A 84 4.29 -14.21 11.07
C THR A 84 4.46 -12.78 11.57
N PRO A 85 3.97 -11.76 10.81
CA PRO A 85 4.12 -10.37 11.21
C PRO A 85 3.22 -10.04 12.41
N ASN A 86 3.74 -9.26 13.35
CA ASN A 86 3.07 -8.86 14.57
C ASN A 86 3.40 -7.40 14.94
N GLU A 87 2.98 -6.93 16.12
CA GLU A 87 3.24 -5.57 16.60
C GLU A 87 4.73 -5.29 16.79
N GLU A 88 5.48 -6.24 17.35
CA GLU A 88 6.93 -6.10 17.56
C GLU A 88 7.68 -5.91 16.23
N PHE A 89 7.26 -6.65 15.19
CA PHE A 89 7.80 -6.48 13.85
C PHE A 89 7.55 -5.05 13.34
N LEU A 90 6.33 -4.52 13.46
CA LEU A 90 6.02 -3.15 13.02
C LEU A 90 6.81 -2.11 13.81
N ASP A 91 6.96 -2.30 15.12
CA ASP A 91 7.71 -1.37 15.99
C ASP A 91 9.22 -1.41 15.74
N SER A 92 9.74 -2.48 15.16
CA SER A 92 11.15 -2.60 14.76
C SER A 92 11.47 -1.83 13.46
N LEU A 93 10.46 -1.40 12.69
CA LEU A 93 10.66 -0.72 11.42
C LEU A 93 11.12 0.74 11.60
N PRO A 94 12.14 1.21 10.86
CA PRO A 94 12.59 2.60 10.87
C PRO A 94 11.50 3.53 10.30
N THR A 95 10.79 4.26 11.16
CA THR A 95 9.63 5.07 10.74
C THR A 95 9.99 6.38 10.03
N GLY A 96 11.26 6.76 9.99
CA GLY A 96 11.75 7.97 9.28
C GLY A 96 12.11 7.73 7.81
N ASP A 97 12.08 6.50 7.33
CA ASP A 97 12.63 6.17 6.02
C ASP A 97 11.61 6.17 4.88
N PHE A 98 10.34 5.94 5.17
CA PHE A 98 9.27 5.79 4.17
C PHE A 98 7.96 6.45 4.65
N TYR A 99 7.09 6.76 3.70
CA TYR A 99 5.77 7.32 3.96
C TYR A 99 4.65 6.31 3.71
N GLY A 100 4.71 5.62 2.59
CA GLY A 100 3.73 4.62 2.19
C GLY A 100 4.16 3.20 2.53
N VAL A 101 3.20 2.36 2.87
CA VAL A 101 3.39 0.93 3.14
C VAL A 101 2.51 0.13 2.20
N VAL A 102 3.03 -0.93 1.62
CA VAL A 102 2.30 -1.90 0.81
C VAL A 102 2.36 -3.25 1.50
N VAL A 103 1.20 -3.86 1.71
CA VAL A 103 1.07 -5.19 2.33
C VAL A 103 0.33 -6.11 1.37
N ASP A 104 1.00 -7.14 0.87
CA ASP A 104 0.49 -8.04 -0.18
C ASP A 104 -0.46 -9.14 0.33
N PHE A 105 -0.84 -9.09 1.60
CA PHE A 105 -1.71 -10.07 2.24
C PHE A 105 -2.75 -9.39 3.11
N TYR A 106 -3.81 -10.13 3.44
CA TYR A 106 -4.79 -9.76 4.45
C TYR A 106 -4.73 -10.73 5.62
N ASP A 107 -4.55 -10.17 6.80
CA ASP A 107 -4.71 -10.84 8.08
C ASP A 107 -5.40 -9.83 8.99
N GLU A 108 -6.59 -10.15 9.50
CA GLU A 108 -7.43 -9.16 10.20
C GLU A 108 -6.74 -8.61 11.45
N GLU A 109 -6.12 -9.46 12.25
CA GLU A 109 -5.48 -9.03 13.50
C GLU A 109 -4.21 -8.21 13.23
N PHE A 110 -3.40 -8.64 12.26
CA PHE A 110 -2.26 -7.84 11.82
C PHE A 110 -2.71 -6.50 11.24
N THR A 111 -3.76 -6.48 10.43
CA THR A 111 -4.26 -5.25 9.81
C THR A 111 -4.84 -4.27 10.84
N LYS A 112 -5.50 -4.75 11.90
CA LYS A 112 -5.90 -3.91 13.05
C LYS A 112 -4.70 -3.27 13.75
N THR A 113 -3.67 -4.06 13.96
CA THR A 113 -2.41 -3.58 14.57
C THR A 113 -1.70 -2.58 13.65
N LEU A 114 -1.64 -2.87 12.36
CA LEU A 114 -1.11 -1.97 11.34
C LEU A 114 -1.85 -0.63 11.32
N ALA A 115 -3.19 -0.63 11.39
CA ALA A 115 -4.00 0.61 11.40
C ALA A 115 -3.64 1.52 12.59
N LYS A 116 -3.46 0.95 13.78
CA LYS A 116 -3.01 1.68 14.97
C LYS A 116 -1.58 2.23 14.79
N TRP A 117 -0.69 1.39 14.27
CA TRP A 117 0.70 1.77 14.01
C TRP A 117 0.81 2.89 12.97
N LEU A 118 0.05 2.81 11.86
CA LEU A 118 -0.03 3.86 10.83
C LEU A 118 -0.51 5.20 11.41
N THR A 119 -1.51 5.15 12.28
CA THR A 119 -2.03 6.36 12.94
C THR A 119 -0.99 7.00 13.86
N ARG A 120 -0.30 6.20 14.67
CA ARG A 120 0.76 6.65 15.57
C ARG A 120 1.95 7.28 14.83
N ASN A 121 2.28 6.74 13.66
CA ASN A 121 3.44 7.16 12.87
C ASN A 121 3.10 8.09 11.68
N VAL A 122 1.83 8.48 11.52
CA VAL A 122 1.34 9.37 10.44
C VAL A 122 1.71 8.82 9.05
N LYS A 123 1.42 7.54 8.80
CA LYS A 123 1.69 6.84 7.54
C LYS A 123 0.41 6.32 6.91
N PHE A 124 0.47 5.91 5.66
CA PHE A 124 -0.62 5.31 4.91
C PHE A 124 -0.21 3.94 4.37
N ALA A 125 -1.18 3.06 4.20
CA ALA A 125 -0.94 1.75 3.62
C ALA A 125 -1.90 1.42 2.48
N VAL A 126 -1.41 0.62 1.54
CA VAL A 126 -2.22 -0.17 0.61
C VAL A 126 -2.15 -1.62 1.08
N VAL A 127 -3.29 -2.25 1.30
CA VAL A 127 -3.38 -3.62 1.82
C VAL A 127 -4.20 -4.47 0.87
N ALA A 128 -3.65 -5.61 0.45
CA ALA A 128 -4.42 -6.61 -0.31
C ALA A 128 -5.54 -7.17 0.56
N ASN A 129 -6.75 -7.25 0.05
CA ASN A 129 -7.86 -7.89 0.75
C ASN A 129 -8.65 -8.76 -0.23
N SER A 130 -8.60 -10.07 -0.04
CA SER A 130 -9.34 -11.05 -0.83
C SER A 130 -10.72 -11.40 -0.25
N THR A 131 -11.09 -10.83 0.90
CA THR A 131 -12.34 -11.13 1.63
C THR A 131 -13.31 -9.97 1.59
N ALA A 132 -13.60 -9.46 0.38
CA ALA A 132 -14.39 -8.25 0.14
C ALA A 132 -15.67 -8.14 0.95
N GLU A 133 -16.44 -9.23 1.07
CA GLU A 133 -17.74 -9.24 1.77
C GLU A 133 -17.61 -9.04 3.29
N ASN A 134 -16.45 -9.35 3.87
CA ASN A 134 -16.22 -9.37 5.32
C ASN A 134 -15.11 -8.43 5.75
N ASN A 135 -14.95 -7.30 5.07
CA ASN A 135 -13.95 -6.31 5.46
C ASN A 135 -14.40 -5.55 6.73
N ASN A 136 -14.03 -6.08 7.89
CA ASN A 136 -14.34 -5.46 9.20
C ASN A 136 -13.58 -4.16 9.48
N LEU A 137 -12.60 -3.82 8.63
CA LEU A 137 -11.74 -2.65 8.76
C LEU A 137 -11.99 -1.60 7.66
N LYS A 138 -13.13 -1.70 6.97
CA LYS A 138 -13.51 -0.80 5.86
C LYS A 138 -13.56 0.69 6.21
N GLU A 139 -13.67 1.01 7.50
CA GLU A 139 -13.69 2.39 8.02
C GLU A 139 -12.29 2.91 8.42
N SER A 140 -11.23 2.17 8.08
CA SER A 140 -9.88 2.60 8.44
C SER A 140 -9.40 3.75 7.55
N VAL A 141 -9.23 4.92 8.12
CA VAL A 141 -8.88 6.17 7.41
C VAL A 141 -7.43 6.24 6.89
N ARG A 142 -6.60 5.23 7.17
CA ARG A 142 -5.19 5.19 6.75
C ARG A 142 -4.83 3.98 5.91
N ILE A 143 -5.82 3.14 5.61
CA ILE A 143 -5.62 1.95 4.80
C ILE A 143 -6.48 2.05 3.56
N TYR A 144 -5.84 1.91 2.41
CA TYR A 144 -6.48 1.74 1.14
C TYR A 144 -6.51 0.25 0.80
N PHE A 145 -7.69 -0.36 0.87
CA PHE A 145 -7.83 -1.77 0.54
C PHE A 145 -7.92 -1.97 -0.97
N MET A 146 -7.13 -2.91 -1.48
CA MET A 146 -7.18 -3.35 -2.88
C MET A 146 -7.63 -4.80 -2.93
N ALA A 147 -8.47 -5.14 -3.88
CA ALA A 147 -8.87 -6.53 -4.13
C ALA A 147 -7.62 -7.35 -4.44
N GLY A 148 -7.25 -8.22 -3.51
CA GLY A 148 -6.14 -9.14 -3.65
C GLY A 148 -6.65 -10.55 -3.90
N LYS A 149 -5.99 -11.33 -4.75
CA LYS A 149 -6.23 -12.76 -4.87
C LYS A 149 -5.37 -13.50 -3.86
N ALA A 150 -5.98 -14.46 -3.16
CA ALA A 150 -5.28 -15.31 -2.18
C ALA A 150 -4.16 -16.14 -2.84
N GLU A 151 -4.30 -16.47 -4.12
CA GLU A 151 -3.35 -17.26 -4.89
C GLU A 151 -2.97 -16.55 -6.21
N GLY A 152 -1.70 -16.54 -6.55
CA GLY A 152 -1.22 -16.27 -7.90
C GLY A 152 -1.02 -14.82 -8.30
N GLY A 153 -0.76 -13.92 -7.35
CA GLY A 153 -0.08 -12.69 -7.69
C GLY A 153 -0.95 -11.64 -8.37
N ASN A 154 -1.91 -11.12 -7.65
CA ASN A 154 -2.50 -9.87 -8.04
C ASN A 154 -1.47 -8.76 -7.77
N LEU A 155 -0.85 -8.25 -8.82
CA LEU A 155 0.25 -7.31 -8.74
C LEU A 155 -0.19 -5.84 -8.79
N ASP A 156 -1.49 -5.58 -8.95
CA ASP A 156 -2.04 -4.23 -9.00
C ASP A 156 -1.83 -3.45 -7.68
N ILE A 157 -1.81 -4.14 -6.55
CA ILE A 157 -1.46 -3.56 -5.26
C ILE A 157 -0.03 -2.98 -5.23
N PHE A 158 0.88 -3.53 -6.01
CA PHE A 158 2.25 -3.00 -6.12
C PHE A 158 2.36 -1.90 -7.16
N GLY A 159 1.56 -1.94 -8.23
CA GLY A 159 1.58 -0.92 -9.27
C GLY A 159 0.98 0.42 -8.80
N LEU A 160 -0.09 0.38 -8.02
CA LEU A 160 -0.78 1.59 -7.54
C LEU A 160 0.13 2.56 -6.73
N PRO A 161 1.00 2.09 -5.84
CA PRO A 161 1.90 2.96 -5.08
C PRO A 161 2.86 3.81 -5.92
N ALA A 162 3.14 3.42 -7.16
CA ALA A 162 3.93 4.24 -8.08
C ALA A 162 3.24 5.57 -8.38
N TYR A 163 1.91 5.56 -8.54
CA TYR A 163 1.13 6.77 -8.83
C TYR A 163 0.78 7.59 -7.59
N THR A 164 0.93 7.04 -6.42
CA THR A 164 0.53 7.67 -5.17
C THR A 164 1.74 8.03 -4.32
N PHE A 165 2.35 7.06 -3.69
CA PHE A 165 3.46 7.31 -2.77
C PHE A 165 4.72 7.80 -3.49
N ALA A 166 5.06 7.23 -4.67
CA ALA A 166 6.26 7.62 -5.40
C ALA A 166 6.15 9.02 -6.03
N GLN A 167 4.94 9.47 -6.37
CA GLN A 167 4.70 10.84 -6.86
C GLN A 167 4.50 11.87 -5.73
N GLY A 168 4.64 11.47 -4.48
CA GLY A 168 4.52 12.35 -3.33
C GLY A 168 3.12 12.94 -3.15
N ILE A 169 3.04 14.22 -2.78
CA ILE A 169 1.77 14.89 -2.45
C ILE A 169 0.81 15.07 -3.63
N ASN A 170 1.29 14.93 -4.85
CA ASN A 170 0.49 15.03 -6.07
C ASN A 170 -0.09 13.69 -6.53
N GLY A 171 0.19 12.62 -5.81
CA GLY A 171 -0.29 11.29 -6.13
C GLY A 171 -1.82 11.19 -6.12
N ARG A 172 -2.37 10.47 -7.09
CA ARG A 172 -3.80 10.17 -7.19
C ARG A 172 -4.02 8.68 -7.15
N TRP A 173 -5.12 8.26 -6.53
CA TRP A 173 -5.46 6.85 -6.35
C TRP A 173 -6.42 6.33 -7.42
N SER A 174 -7.39 7.13 -7.83
CA SER A 174 -8.43 6.74 -8.77
C SER A 174 -8.04 6.91 -10.23
N ASP A 175 -8.68 6.15 -11.09
CA ASP A 175 -8.59 6.22 -12.55
C ASP A 175 -7.17 6.05 -13.10
N ARG A 176 -6.30 5.37 -12.35
CA ARG A 176 -4.93 5.10 -12.78
C ARG A 176 -4.87 3.80 -13.55
N ARG A 177 -4.30 3.88 -14.73
CA ARG A 177 -3.91 2.69 -15.50
C ARG A 177 -2.75 2.02 -14.78
N ILE A 178 -2.87 0.72 -14.49
CA ILE A 178 -1.78 -0.09 -13.96
C ILE A 178 -1.32 -1.02 -15.07
N LEU A 179 -0.03 -0.94 -15.40
CA LEU A 179 0.60 -1.73 -16.46
C LEU A 179 0.95 -3.13 -15.94
N GLY A 180 0.89 -4.13 -16.82
CA GLY A 180 1.40 -5.47 -16.56
C GLY A 180 0.58 -6.30 -15.58
N VAL A 181 -0.67 -5.91 -15.28
CA VAL A 181 -1.55 -6.64 -14.35
C VAL A 181 -2.86 -7.04 -15.00
N ASP A 182 -3.39 -8.19 -14.58
CA ASP A 182 -4.77 -8.60 -14.88
C ASP A 182 -5.76 -7.87 -13.97
N PRO A 183 -7.00 -7.60 -14.45
CA PRO A 183 -8.02 -6.98 -13.62
C PRO A 183 -8.30 -7.83 -12.37
N SER A 184 -8.42 -7.18 -11.21
CA SER A 184 -8.77 -7.85 -9.96
C SER A 184 -10.28 -8.13 -9.84
N ALA A 185 -11.13 -7.40 -10.57
CA ALA A 185 -12.53 -7.73 -10.75
C ALA A 185 -12.83 -7.96 -12.24
N LYS A 186 -13.40 -9.13 -12.55
CA LYS A 186 -13.72 -9.56 -13.93
C LYS A 186 -15.23 -9.66 -14.18
N THR A 187 -16.02 -9.63 -13.12
CA THR A 187 -17.48 -9.77 -13.18
C THR A 187 -18.16 -8.67 -12.35
N LEU A 188 -19.40 -8.33 -12.71
CA LEU A 188 -20.22 -7.37 -11.95
C LEU A 188 -20.47 -7.83 -10.51
N THR A 189 -20.49 -9.13 -10.25
CA THR A 189 -20.64 -9.67 -8.89
C THR A 189 -19.39 -9.38 -8.06
N GLU A 190 -18.21 -9.59 -8.63
CA GLU A 190 -16.93 -9.26 -7.95
C GLU A 190 -16.83 -7.76 -7.68
N GLU A 191 -17.20 -6.91 -8.66
CA GLU A 191 -17.25 -5.46 -8.48
C GLU A 191 -18.18 -5.07 -7.32
N SER A 192 -19.44 -5.59 -7.34
CA SER A 192 -20.41 -5.30 -6.28
C SER A 192 -19.97 -5.77 -4.90
N ASN A 193 -19.30 -6.91 -4.79
CA ASN A 193 -18.78 -7.40 -3.52
C ASN A 193 -17.64 -6.54 -3.00
N ASN A 194 -16.72 -6.12 -3.87
CA ASN A 194 -15.65 -5.20 -3.52
C ASN A 194 -16.20 -3.85 -3.03
N GLU A 195 -17.19 -3.29 -3.70
CA GLU A 195 -17.85 -2.04 -3.29
C GLU A 195 -18.50 -2.16 -1.91
N LYS A 196 -19.22 -3.24 -1.62
CA LYS A 196 -19.81 -3.49 -0.28
C LYS A 196 -18.75 -3.57 0.82
N GLY A 197 -17.57 -4.10 0.50
CA GLY A 197 -16.44 -4.22 1.41
C GLY A 197 -15.59 -2.94 1.50
N ASN A 198 -15.92 -1.89 0.74
CA ASN A 198 -15.08 -0.70 0.58
C ASN A 198 -13.66 -1.07 0.13
N ILE A 199 -13.58 -1.97 -0.86
CA ILE A 199 -12.33 -2.45 -1.43
C ILE A 199 -12.23 -1.94 -2.86
N ASN A 200 -11.12 -1.32 -3.17
CA ASN A 200 -10.81 -0.86 -4.51
C ASN A 200 -10.35 -2.04 -5.37
N TYR A 201 -10.61 -1.95 -6.67
CA TYR A 201 -10.28 -3.00 -7.60
C TYR A 201 -9.85 -2.41 -8.94
N THR A 202 -9.11 -3.18 -9.71
CA THR A 202 -8.85 -2.88 -11.12
C THR A 202 -9.88 -3.58 -11.98
N ARG A 203 -10.39 -2.88 -12.98
CA ARG A 203 -11.23 -3.45 -14.04
C ARG A 203 -10.68 -3.11 -15.41
N SER A 204 -11.06 -3.92 -16.38
CA SER A 204 -10.68 -3.68 -17.77
C SER A 204 -11.55 -2.59 -18.38
N PHE A 205 -10.92 -1.56 -18.93
CA PHE A 205 -11.50 -0.62 -19.86
C PHE A 205 -10.98 -0.96 -21.26
N VAL A 206 -11.55 -0.36 -22.30
CA VAL A 206 -11.14 -0.61 -23.68
C VAL A 206 -9.62 -0.41 -23.83
N GLY A 207 -8.88 -1.52 -23.79
CA GLY A 207 -7.44 -1.56 -24.03
C GLY A 207 -6.53 -1.36 -22.82
N TYR A 208 -7.05 -1.17 -21.59
CA TYR A 208 -6.21 -1.05 -20.38
C TYR A 208 -6.97 -1.40 -19.11
N ASN A 209 -6.24 -1.67 -18.04
CA ASN A 209 -6.79 -1.89 -16.70
C ASN A 209 -6.61 -0.64 -15.85
N ALA A 210 -7.67 -0.16 -15.24
CA ALA A 210 -7.62 1.02 -14.37
C ALA A 210 -8.23 0.73 -13.00
N VAL A 211 -7.72 1.43 -12.00
CA VAL A 211 -8.26 1.41 -10.64
C VAL A 211 -9.57 2.16 -10.60
N THR A 212 -10.58 1.56 -10.01
CA THR A 212 -11.84 2.25 -9.72
C THR A 212 -11.63 3.24 -8.58
N SER A 213 -12.42 4.31 -8.59
CA SER A 213 -12.45 5.25 -7.48
C SER A 213 -12.98 4.53 -6.24
N GLY A 214 -12.09 4.20 -5.33
CA GLY A 214 -12.47 3.81 -3.99
C GLY A 214 -12.57 5.04 -3.11
N SER A 215 -13.50 5.03 -2.19
CA SER A 215 -13.54 6.05 -1.16
C SER A 215 -12.39 5.81 -0.17
N TRP A 216 -11.69 6.88 0.17
CA TRP A 216 -11.04 6.97 1.45
C TRP A 216 -12.15 7.13 2.49
N CYS A 217 -12.28 6.18 3.36
CA CYS A 217 -13.14 6.35 4.53
C CYS A 217 -12.41 7.05 5.65
#